data_1b065358a4108b98bd5ec0e143eb1e0d
#
_entry.id   1b065358a4108b98bd5ec0e143eb1e0d
#
_cell.length_a   1.000
_cell.length_b   1.000
_cell.length_c   1.000
_cell.angle_alpha   90.00
_cell.angle_beta   90.00
_cell.angle_gamma   90.00
#
_symmetry.space_group_name_H-M   'P 1'
#
loop_
_entity.id
_entity.type
_entity.pdbx_description
1 polymer ?
#
loop_
_entity_poly.entity_id
_entity_poly.type
_entity_poly.pdbx_seq_one_letter_code
_entity_poly.pdbx_strand_id
1 'polypeptide(L)' 'MLRVSNVLNRYFNEGKILKYLNLPGLEYVIEYRKDGEIKRASVKFTNMDNITDIENKINEVLQWI' A
#
# COMPACT_ATOMS: atom_id res chain seq x y z
N MET A 1 -10.06 7.23 3.53
CA MET A 1 -9.38 7.42 4.83
C MET A 1 -8.01 8.06 4.63
N LEU A 2 -7.83 9.22 5.22
CA LEU A 2 -6.60 10.00 5.00
C LEU A 2 -5.34 9.31 5.51
N ARG A 3 -5.46 8.54 6.59
CA ARG A 3 -4.31 7.86 7.18
C ARG A 3 -3.65 6.88 6.22
N VAL A 4 -4.47 6.07 5.56
CA VAL A 4 -3.95 5.09 4.59
C VAL A 4 -3.36 5.82 3.39
N SER A 5 -4.07 6.82 2.87
CA SER A 5 -3.58 7.60 1.73
C SER A 5 -2.26 8.27 2.03
N ASN A 6 -2.10 8.81 3.26
CA ASN A 6 -0.85 9.46 3.63
C ASN A 6 0.33 8.48 3.65
N VAL A 7 0.09 7.27 4.15
CA VAL A 7 1.14 6.25 4.17
C VAL A 7 1.49 5.83 2.75
N LEU A 8 0.48 5.60 1.91
CA LEU A 8 0.71 5.20 0.52
C LEU A 8 1.41 6.30 -0.27
N ASN A 9 1.05 7.57 -0.04
CA ASN A 9 1.72 8.69 -0.69
C ASN A 9 3.20 8.74 -0.30
N ARG A 10 3.51 8.46 0.95
CA ARG A 10 4.90 8.42 1.40
C ARG A 10 5.65 7.31 0.68
N TYR A 11 5.07 6.12 0.57
CA TYR A 11 5.70 5.02 -0.14
C TYR A 11 5.90 5.35 -1.62
N PHE A 12 4.92 6.02 -2.22
CA PHE A 12 5.02 6.46 -3.61
C PHE A 12 6.19 7.44 -3.78
N ASN A 13 6.28 8.42 -2.88
CA ASN A 13 7.34 9.44 -2.95
C ASN A 13 8.72 8.85 -2.73
N GLU A 14 8.80 7.76 -1.96
CA GLU A 14 10.07 7.08 -1.70
C GLU A 14 10.42 6.06 -2.80
N GLY A 15 9.55 5.91 -3.79
CA GLY A 15 9.81 4.98 -4.88
C GLY A 15 9.55 3.52 -4.56
N LYS A 16 8.90 3.24 -3.45
CA LYS A 16 8.60 1.86 -3.03
C LYS A 16 7.42 1.27 -3.78
N ILE A 17 6.50 2.11 -4.22
CA ILE A 17 5.38 1.70 -5.06
C ILE A 17 5.30 2.62 -6.25
N LEU A 18 4.69 2.15 -7.34
CA LEU A 18 4.55 2.93 -8.57
C LEU A 18 3.30 3.78 -8.55
N LYS A 19 2.22 3.25 -8.02
CA LYS A 19 0.96 3.99 -7.84
C LYS A 19 0.02 3.15 -6.99
N TYR A 20 -1.09 3.77 -6.60
CA TYR A 20 -2.13 3.06 -5.88
C TYR A 20 -3.49 3.59 -6.31
N LEU A 21 -4.53 2.78 -6.11
CA LEU A 21 -5.90 3.12 -6.46
C LEU A 21 -6.79 2.77 -5.27
N ASN A 22 -7.63 3.72 -4.86
CA ASN A 22 -8.59 3.50 -3.79
C ASN A 22 -9.87 2.92 -4.38
N LEU A 23 -10.26 1.75 -3.90
CA LEU A 23 -11.51 1.11 -4.27
C LEU A 23 -12.56 1.39 -3.18
N PRO A 24 -13.85 1.10 -3.46
CA PRO A 24 -14.88 1.25 -2.43
C PRO A 24 -14.55 0.47 -1.15
N GLY A 25 -14.92 1.05 -0.02
CA GLY A 25 -14.51 0.53 1.27
C GLY A 25 -13.08 0.96 1.55
N LEU A 26 -12.38 0.26 2.39
CA LEU A 26 -10.98 0.57 2.71
C LEU A 26 -10.04 -0.34 1.94
N GLU A 27 -10.36 -0.61 0.68
CA GLU A 27 -9.57 -1.47 -0.16
C GLU A 27 -8.73 -0.63 -1.13
N TYR A 28 -7.46 -1.00 -1.30
CA TYR A 28 -6.54 -0.31 -2.20
C TYR A 28 -5.84 -1.32 -3.09
N VAL A 29 -5.68 -0.97 -4.36
CA VAL A 29 -4.83 -1.74 -5.27
C VAL A 29 -3.51 -1.00 -5.36
N ILE A 30 -2.42 -1.71 -5.09
CA ILE A 30 -1.08 -1.14 -5.09
C ILE A 30 -0.33 -1.75 -6.25
N GLU A 31 0.28 -0.89 -7.07
CA GLU A 31 1.12 -1.32 -8.18
C GLU A 31 2.57 -1.06 -7.81
N TYR A 32 3.41 -2.09 -7.94
CA TYR A 32 4.80 -2.00 -7.52
C TYR A 32 5.67 -2.82 -8.45
N ARG A 33 6.97 -2.56 -8.41
CA ARG A 33 7.95 -3.29 -9.21
C ARG A 33 8.71 -4.27 -8.32
N LYS A 34 8.81 -5.50 -8.80
CA LYS A 34 9.57 -6.54 -8.11
C LYS A 34 10.25 -7.42 -9.14
N ASP A 35 11.56 -7.61 -8.98
CA ASP A 35 12.37 -8.45 -9.88
C ASP A 35 12.24 -8.04 -11.34
N GLY A 36 12.14 -6.73 -11.59
CA GLY A 36 12.02 -6.20 -12.95
C GLY A 36 10.61 -6.28 -13.53
N GLU A 37 9.65 -6.79 -12.78
CA GLU A 37 8.28 -6.90 -13.24
C GLU A 37 7.36 -5.97 -12.47
N ILE A 38 6.31 -5.50 -13.15
CA ILE A 38 5.26 -4.71 -12.50
C ILE A 38 4.20 -5.66 -11.97
N LYS A 39 3.92 -5.56 -10.67
CA LYS A 39 2.95 -6.40 -10.00
C LYS A 39 1.87 -5.54 -9.35
N ARG A 40 0.71 -6.12 -9.15
CA ARG A 40 -0.41 -5.47 -8.49
C ARG A 40 -0.91 -6.37 -7.38
N ALA A 41 -1.32 -5.73 -6.28
CA ALA A 41 -1.90 -6.46 -5.17
C ALA A 41 -3.00 -5.62 -4.53
N SER A 42 -4.02 -6.30 -4.05
CA SER A 42 -5.13 -5.66 -3.36
C SER A 42 -4.92 -5.81 -1.86
N VAL A 43 -5.06 -4.70 -1.14
CA VAL A 43 -4.88 -4.69 0.31
C VAL A 43 -6.11 -4.06 0.94
N LYS A 44 -6.68 -4.73 1.93
CA LYS A 44 -7.84 -4.23 2.63
C LYS A 44 -7.46 -3.80 4.03
N PHE A 45 -7.89 -2.60 4.41
CA PHE A 45 -7.61 -2.03 5.72
C PHE A 45 -8.89 -1.93 6.53
N THR A 46 -8.76 -1.64 7.82
CA THR A 46 -9.90 -1.43 8.70
C THR A 46 -9.80 -0.08 9.38
N ASN A 47 -10.91 0.39 9.95
CA ASN A 47 -10.91 1.64 10.71
C ASN A 47 -10.05 1.54 11.97
N MET A 48 -9.75 0.33 12.41
CA MET A 48 -8.96 0.09 13.62
C MET A 48 -7.46 0.08 13.36
N ASP A 49 -7.05 0.06 12.09
CA ASP A 49 -5.63 0.02 11.76
C ASP A 49 -4.96 1.35 12.11
N ASN A 50 -3.88 1.28 12.89
CA ASN A 50 -3.03 2.44 13.11
C ASN A 50 -1.96 2.50 12.01
N ILE A 51 -1.08 3.51 12.07
CA ILE A 51 -0.06 3.69 11.03
C ILE A 51 0.86 2.49 10.94
N THR A 52 1.25 1.92 12.08
CA THR A 52 2.11 0.74 12.10
C THR A 52 1.43 -0.46 11.44
N ASP A 53 0.14 -0.67 11.71
CA ASP A 53 -0.62 -1.76 11.09
C ASP A 53 -0.69 -1.56 9.58
N ILE A 54 -0.92 -0.34 9.13
CA ILE A 54 -1.00 -0.02 7.71
C ILE A 54 0.34 -0.32 7.04
N GLU A 55 1.44 0.15 7.64
CA GLU A 55 2.78 -0.10 7.11
C GLU A 55 3.08 -1.59 7.04
N ASN A 56 2.72 -2.33 8.08
CA ASN A 56 2.97 -3.78 8.11
C ASN A 56 2.21 -4.50 7.00
N LYS A 57 0.96 -4.11 6.77
CA LYS A 57 0.16 -4.72 5.70
C LYS A 57 0.75 -4.42 4.33
N ILE A 58 1.19 -3.20 4.09
CA ILE A 58 1.79 -2.82 2.82
C ILE A 58 3.12 -3.56 2.64
N ASN A 59 3.95 -3.59 3.66
CA ASN A 59 5.25 -4.25 3.59
C ASN A 59 5.10 -5.74 3.36
N GLU A 60 4.09 -6.36 3.94
CA GLU A 60 3.80 -7.78 3.73
C GLU A 60 3.47 -8.04 2.27
N VAL A 61 2.67 -7.17 1.65
CA VAL A 61 2.34 -7.29 0.24
C VAL A 61 3.58 -7.11 -0.62
N LEU A 62 4.39 -6.12 -0.32
CA LEU A 62 5.60 -5.82 -1.08
C LEU A 62 6.73 -6.81 -0.79
N GLN A 63 6.63 -7.51 0.33
CA GLN A 63 7.65 -8.47 0.76
C GLN A 63 9.02 -7.81 0.94
N TRP A 64 9.00 -6.64 1.55
CA TRP A 64 10.21 -5.91 1.88
C TRP A 64 10.82 -6.45 3.18
N ILE A 65 11.55 -7.50 3.11
CA ILE A 65 12.20 -8.06 4.28
C ILE A 65 13.70 -8.12 4.02
#